data_581d45fae43d51687e10ec8b8291d733
#
_entry.id   581d45fae43d51687e10ec8b8291d733
#
_cell.length_a   1.000
_cell.length_b   1.000
_cell.length_c   1.000
_cell.angle_alpha   90.00
_cell.angle_beta   90.00
_cell.angle_gamma   90.00
#
_symmetry.space_group_name_H-M   'P 1'
#
loop_
_entity.id
_entity.type
_entity.pdbx_description
1 polymer ?
#
loop_
_entity_poly.entity_id
_entity_poly.type
_entity_poly.pdbx_seq_one_letter_code
_entity_poly.pdbx_strand_id
1 'polypeptide(L)'
;MKRIITTILFSAIVTLTIEAQQHLLWYDTPATHWLQALPIGNSHLGAMIYGGVETEEIQLNEETFWSGSPYYNNSTESKEYLQEVRQLIFEGKEKEASTLIDQHFIKGPHGMRFLPVGSVKLAFHRNHDTSSYRRQLNLGTALATTQYTLDGVTYRRTCFASQADNAIIVRIETSQKGVLSFNVSFDSQLEVTREVNGHQIAALVKGVEHEGVPAGLNAECRLEVLSDGEIVDGQESISVCNATSATLFITAATNFVNYHDISGDPTRKNIQAISALKGRSYQHILNSHLEKYKAQYDRVSLTLPRSGNEKLPTDRRLAAFDGSDLDMVSLMMQYGRYLLISSSQPGGQPANLQGVWNDKVNAPWDSKYTININAEMNYWPALVGNLAETQLPLFEMVRDLSKTGAETARTMYGCNGWVAHHNTDLWRVSGPIDGTTWGMFPTGGAWLTTHIWQHYLFTGDKQLLHQYYDVMKGAAVFLLDYM
;
A
#
# COMPACT_ATOMS: atom_id res chain seq x y z
N MET A 1 33.10 -31.13 69.51
CA MET A 1 32.82 -31.33 68.06
C MET A 1 31.41 -30.84 67.75
N LYS A 2 31.25 -29.62 67.25
CA LYS A 2 29.99 -29.06 66.78
C LYS A 2 29.87 -29.29 65.27
N ARG A 3 28.88 -30.05 64.82
CA ARG A 3 28.55 -30.24 63.43
C ARG A 3 27.73 -29.04 62.97
N ILE A 4 28.24 -28.28 61.98
CA ILE A 4 27.50 -27.24 61.28
C ILE A 4 26.80 -27.94 60.09
N ILE A 5 25.45 -27.92 60.11
CA ILE A 5 24.63 -28.38 58.97
C ILE A 5 24.38 -27.15 58.12
N THR A 6 24.98 -27.15 56.94
CA THR A 6 24.75 -26.10 55.92
C THR A 6 23.56 -26.53 55.07
N THR A 7 22.43 -25.85 55.22
CA THR A 7 21.23 -26.04 54.39
C THR A 7 21.42 -25.22 53.12
N ILE A 8 21.58 -25.88 51.96
CA ILE A 8 21.63 -25.25 50.63
C ILE A 8 20.17 -25.06 50.20
N LEU A 9 19.68 -23.81 50.19
CA LEU A 9 18.42 -23.45 49.54
C LEU A 9 18.65 -23.42 48.02
N PHE A 10 18.07 -24.35 47.28
CA PHE A 10 17.92 -24.27 45.83
C PHE A 10 16.73 -23.36 45.51
N SER A 11 17.01 -22.10 45.13
CA SER A 11 16.00 -21.24 44.53
C SER A 11 15.82 -21.68 43.09
N ALA A 12 14.72 -22.37 42.79
CA ALA A 12 14.30 -22.61 41.42
C ALA A 12 13.83 -21.27 40.81
N ILE A 13 14.68 -20.66 39.97
CA ILE A 13 14.27 -19.57 39.13
C ILE A 13 13.40 -20.17 38.01
N VAL A 14 12.08 -20.06 38.17
CA VAL A 14 11.12 -20.31 37.10
C VAL A 14 11.25 -19.15 36.14
N THR A 15 12.06 -19.29 35.10
CA THR A 15 12.02 -18.41 33.95
C THR A 15 10.71 -18.66 33.22
N LEU A 16 9.70 -17.84 33.52
CA LEU A 16 8.53 -17.70 32.64
C LEU A 16 9.04 -17.11 31.32
N THR A 17 9.28 -17.97 30.36
CA THR A 17 9.39 -17.56 28.96
C THR A 17 8.01 -17.07 28.55
N ILE A 18 7.78 -15.75 28.58
CA ILE A 18 6.64 -15.13 27.94
C ILE A 18 6.87 -15.39 26.44
N GLU A 19 6.21 -16.40 25.87
CA GLU A 19 6.13 -16.52 24.42
C GLU A 19 5.56 -15.21 23.89
N ALA A 20 6.34 -14.49 23.10
CA ALA A 20 5.88 -13.27 22.49
C ALA A 20 4.59 -13.56 21.71
N GLN A 21 3.56 -12.77 21.95
CA GLN A 21 2.27 -12.91 21.28
C GLN A 21 2.49 -12.78 19.79
N GLN A 22 2.19 -13.84 19.02
CA GLN A 22 2.27 -13.82 17.59
C GLN A 22 0.97 -13.23 17.01
N HIS A 23 1.05 -12.10 16.34
CA HIS A 23 -0.08 -11.52 15.64
C HIS A 23 -0.19 -12.14 14.24
N LEU A 24 -1.11 -13.09 14.08
CA LEU A 24 -1.33 -13.85 12.85
C LEU A 24 -2.74 -13.61 12.32
N LEU A 25 -2.85 -13.27 11.05
CA LEU A 25 -4.05 -13.51 10.27
C LEU A 25 -3.88 -14.89 9.62
N TRP A 26 -4.78 -15.84 9.88
CA TRP A 26 -4.66 -17.17 9.30
C TRP A 26 -6.01 -17.78 8.92
N TYR A 27 -5.98 -18.65 7.92
CA TYR A 27 -7.15 -19.26 7.31
C TYR A 27 -6.83 -20.70 6.92
N ASP A 28 -7.86 -21.55 6.93
CA ASP A 28 -7.78 -22.98 6.55
C ASP A 28 -8.34 -23.28 5.16
N THR A 29 -8.62 -22.23 4.38
CA THR A 29 -9.05 -22.31 2.97
C THR A 29 -8.35 -21.26 2.12
N PRO A 30 -8.14 -21.50 0.81
CA PRO A 30 -7.70 -20.48 -0.13
C PRO A 30 -8.65 -19.28 -0.19
N ALA A 31 -8.15 -18.12 -0.60
CA ALA A 31 -9.00 -16.98 -0.95
C ALA A 31 -9.70 -17.27 -2.31
N THR A 32 -10.98 -16.95 -2.39
CA THR A 32 -11.77 -17.07 -3.63
C THR A 32 -12.01 -15.72 -4.30
N HIS A 33 -11.76 -14.63 -3.58
CA HIS A 33 -11.87 -13.26 -4.09
C HIS A 33 -10.89 -12.32 -3.33
N TRP A 34 -10.65 -11.17 -3.91
CA TRP A 34 -9.63 -10.20 -3.48
C TRP A 34 -9.70 -9.83 -1.98
N LEU A 35 -10.90 -9.60 -1.43
CA LEU A 35 -11.08 -9.23 -0.01
C LEU A 35 -10.67 -10.32 0.99
N GLN A 36 -10.52 -11.56 0.54
CA GLN A 36 -10.04 -12.67 1.37
C GLN A 36 -8.52 -12.87 1.26
N ALA A 37 -7.87 -12.30 0.22
CA ALA A 37 -6.44 -12.46 -0.01
C ALA A 37 -5.61 -11.74 1.07
N LEU A 38 -4.35 -12.15 1.23
CA LEU A 38 -3.44 -11.58 2.24
C LEU A 38 -2.65 -10.43 1.63
N PRO A 39 -2.75 -9.20 2.16
CA PRO A 39 -1.99 -8.06 1.67
C PRO A 39 -0.54 -8.13 2.10
N ILE A 40 0.40 -7.95 1.17
CA ILE A 40 1.80 -7.64 1.43
C ILE A 40 2.18 -6.34 0.72
N GLY A 41 3.13 -5.59 1.28
CA GLY A 41 3.53 -4.31 0.68
C GLY A 41 4.85 -3.78 1.24
N ASN A 42 5.51 -2.92 0.44
CA ASN A 42 6.72 -2.21 0.83
C ASN A 42 6.64 -0.69 0.57
N SER A 43 5.42 -0.15 0.45
CA SER A 43 5.05 1.20 0.03
C SER A 43 5.02 1.39 -1.49
N HIS A 44 6.08 1.01 -2.21
CA HIS A 44 6.15 1.14 -3.67
C HIS A 44 5.34 0.05 -4.40
N LEU A 45 5.42 -1.17 -3.88
CA LEU A 45 4.73 -2.34 -4.41
C LEU A 45 3.74 -2.88 -3.38
N GLY A 46 2.54 -3.18 -3.84
CA GLY A 46 1.55 -3.94 -3.11
C GLY A 46 1.23 -5.25 -3.82
N ALA A 47 0.95 -6.31 -3.05
CA ALA A 47 0.39 -7.52 -3.62
C ALA A 47 -0.66 -8.14 -2.70
N MET A 48 -1.63 -8.82 -3.32
CA MET A 48 -2.63 -9.64 -2.64
C MET A 48 -2.37 -11.10 -2.94
N ILE A 49 -2.13 -11.90 -1.90
CA ILE A 49 -1.75 -13.31 -1.98
C ILE A 49 -2.97 -14.18 -1.69
N TYR A 50 -3.44 -14.91 -2.70
CA TYR A 50 -4.67 -15.70 -2.58
C TYR A 50 -4.47 -17.04 -1.86
N GLY A 51 -3.29 -17.62 -1.93
CA GLY A 51 -2.99 -18.92 -1.32
C GLY A 51 -3.60 -20.10 -2.08
N GLY A 52 -3.80 -19.97 -3.38
CA GLY A 52 -4.34 -21.03 -4.23
C GLY A 52 -3.46 -22.28 -4.28
N VAL A 53 -4.05 -23.44 -4.48
CA VAL A 53 -3.35 -24.74 -4.55
C VAL A 53 -3.08 -25.13 -6.00
N GLU A 54 -4.10 -25.16 -6.84
CA GLU A 54 -3.99 -25.45 -8.29
C GLU A 54 -3.40 -24.26 -9.03
N THR A 55 -3.88 -23.08 -8.70
CA THR A 55 -3.37 -21.82 -9.23
C THR A 55 -3.23 -20.83 -8.08
N GLU A 56 -2.02 -20.36 -7.87
CA GLU A 56 -1.79 -19.17 -7.05
C GLU A 56 -1.96 -17.92 -7.88
N GLU A 57 -2.63 -16.94 -7.32
CA GLU A 57 -2.70 -15.59 -7.87
C GLU A 57 -2.01 -14.62 -6.92
N ILE A 58 -1.12 -13.80 -7.48
CA ILE A 58 -0.43 -12.70 -6.81
C ILE A 58 -0.82 -11.44 -7.57
N GLN A 59 -1.88 -10.76 -7.12
CA GLN A 59 -2.34 -9.53 -7.74
C GLN A 59 -1.44 -8.37 -7.29
N LEU A 60 -1.01 -7.52 -8.23
CA LEU A 60 0.04 -6.54 -8.06
C LEU A 60 -0.46 -5.10 -8.24
N ASN A 61 0.07 -4.21 -7.42
CA ASN A 61 -0.02 -2.77 -7.57
C ASN A 61 1.37 -2.12 -7.49
N GLU A 62 1.52 -0.99 -8.17
CA GLU A 62 2.66 -0.07 -8.06
C GLU A 62 2.11 1.32 -7.76
N GLU A 63 2.65 2.01 -6.75
CA GLU A 63 2.08 3.22 -6.14
C GLU A 63 1.85 4.39 -7.09
N THR A 64 2.58 4.43 -8.23
CA THR A 64 2.49 5.52 -9.22
C THR A 64 1.72 5.13 -10.48
N PHE A 65 1.12 3.94 -10.54
CA PHE A 65 0.34 3.56 -11.72
C PHE A 65 -1.09 4.07 -11.63
N TRP A 66 -1.32 5.23 -12.26
CA TRP A 66 -2.60 5.93 -12.30
C TRP A 66 -3.03 6.22 -13.73
N SER A 67 -4.33 6.45 -13.94
CA SER A 67 -4.88 6.91 -15.22
C SER A 67 -4.47 8.34 -15.54
N GLY A 68 -4.69 8.75 -16.78
CA GLY A 68 -4.44 10.12 -17.24
C GLY A 68 -2.96 10.47 -17.35
N SER A 69 -2.69 11.74 -17.28
CA SER A 69 -1.37 12.41 -17.36
C SER A 69 -1.43 13.74 -16.60
N PRO A 70 -0.34 14.50 -16.42
CA PRO A 70 -0.40 15.81 -15.78
C PRO A 70 -1.48 16.71 -16.36
N TYR A 71 -2.35 17.25 -15.51
CA TYR A 71 -3.49 18.10 -15.94
C TYR A 71 -3.86 19.11 -14.84
N TYR A 72 -4.76 20.03 -15.18
CA TYR A 72 -5.33 21.03 -14.28
C TYR A 72 -6.85 21.01 -14.33
N ASN A 73 -7.52 21.29 -13.20
CA ASN A 73 -8.96 21.34 -13.08
C ASN A 73 -9.49 22.69 -12.52
N ASN A 74 -8.67 23.74 -12.53
CA ASN A 74 -9.04 25.04 -12.01
C ASN A 74 -10.00 25.77 -12.96
N SER A 75 -11.13 26.25 -12.44
CA SER A 75 -12.00 27.16 -13.18
C SER A 75 -11.35 28.54 -13.30
N THR A 76 -11.36 29.09 -14.50
CA THR A 76 -10.86 30.46 -14.79
C THR A 76 -11.89 31.54 -14.54
N GLU A 77 -13.18 31.19 -14.43
CA GLU A 77 -14.30 32.13 -14.29
C GLU A 77 -14.84 32.20 -12.84
N SER A 78 -14.55 31.23 -12.00
CA SER A 78 -15.15 31.11 -10.65
C SER A 78 -14.99 32.35 -9.78
N LYS A 79 -13.86 33.05 -9.90
CA LYS A 79 -13.59 34.29 -9.15
C LYS A 79 -14.65 35.39 -9.37
N GLU A 80 -15.22 35.45 -10.57
CA GLU A 80 -16.22 36.46 -10.92
C GLU A 80 -17.54 36.23 -10.17
N TYR A 81 -17.86 34.97 -9.87
CA TYR A 81 -19.10 34.56 -9.20
C TYR A 81 -18.95 34.39 -7.68
N LEU A 82 -17.74 34.51 -7.13
CA LEU A 82 -17.50 34.25 -5.71
C LEU A 82 -18.34 35.11 -4.78
N GLN A 83 -18.50 36.39 -5.08
CA GLN A 83 -19.30 37.32 -4.24
C GLN A 83 -20.80 37.02 -4.33
N GLU A 84 -21.31 36.67 -5.50
CA GLU A 84 -22.69 36.25 -5.67
C GLU A 84 -23.01 34.96 -4.90
N VAL A 85 -22.10 33.96 -4.97
CA VAL A 85 -22.22 32.71 -4.17
C VAL A 85 -22.28 33.03 -2.69
N ARG A 86 -21.42 33.90 -2.17
CA ARG A 86 -21.41 34.32 -0.76
C ARG A 86 -22.72 35.02 -0.36
N GLN A 87 -23.19 35.90 -1.20
CA GLN A 87 -24.44 36.60 -0.96
C GLN A 87 -25.63 35.63 -0.90
N LEU A 88 -25.73 34.70 -1.84
CA LEU A 88 -26.79 33.70 -1.86
C LEU A 88 -26.76 32.82 -0.59
N ILE A 89 -25.57 32.44 -0.11
CA ILE A 89 -25.43 31.68 1.15
C ILE A 89 -25.94 32.53 2.35
N PHE A 90 -25.55 33.81 2.45
CA PHE A 90 -26.00 34.67 3.54
C PHE A 90 -27.51 34.97 3.50
N GLU A 91 -28.13 34.90 2.31
CA GLU A 91 -29.57 35.03 2.13
C GLU A 91 -30.32 33.70 2.38
N GLY A 92 -29.63 32.58 2.70
CA GLY A 92 -30.23 31.26 2.89
C GLY A 92 -30.69 30.60 1.59
N LYS A 93 -30.18 31.06 0.44
CA LYS A 93 -30.47 30.50 -0.90
C LYS A 93 -29.45 29.45 -1.32
N GLU A 94 -29.31 28.41 -0.50
CA GLU A 94 -28.26 27.40 -0.68
C GLU A 94 -28.37 26.64 -2.01
N LYS A 95 -29.59 26.44 -2.54
CA LYS A 95 -29.78 25.72 -3.82
C LYS A 95 -29.28 26.55 -5.00
N GLU A 96 -29.58 27.85 -5.02
CA GLU A 96 -29.09 28.77 -6.03
C GLU A 96 -27.56 28.88 -5.97
N ALA A 97 -27.01 29.01 -4.77
CA ALA A 97 -25.57 29.02 -4.55
C ALA A 97 -24.90 27.73 -5.08
N SER A 98 -25.49 26.56 -4.76
CA SER A 98 -24.99 25.26 -5.25
C SER A 98 -25.02 25.16 -6.77
N THR A 99 -26.11 25.61 -7.39
CA THR A 99 -26.22 25.62 -8.86
C THR A 99 -25.16 26.51 -9.50
N LEU A 100 -24.92 27.69 -8.93
CA LEU A 100 -23.89 28.61 -9.42
C LEU A 100 -22.48 28.02 -9.27
N ILE A 101 -22.22 27.35 -8.16
CA ILE A 101 -20.95 26.67 -7.93
C ILE A 101 -20.74 25.52 -8.94
N ASP A 102 -21.73 24.65 -9.14
CA ASP A 102 -21.64 23.56 -10.10
C ASP A 102 -21.40 24.06 -11.52
N GLN A 103 -21.97 25.21 -11.89
CA GLN A 103 -21.80 25.80 -13.21
C GLN A 103 -20.42 26.46 -13.41
N HIS A 104 -19.88 27.13 -12.39
CA HIS A 104 -18.75 28.04 -12.56
C HIS A 104 -17.48 27.64 -11.80
N PHE A 105 -17.55 26.77 -10.78
CA PHE A 105 -16.41 26.39 -9.99
C PHE A 105 -15.92 24.95 -10.31
N ILE A 106 -16.87 24.05 -10.64
CA ILE A 106 -16.57 22.64 -10.83
C ILE A 106 -16.62 22.31 -12.32
N LYS A 107 -15.46 22.31 -12.96
CA LYS A 107 -15.34 22.15 -14.42
C LYS A 107 -14.82 20.76 -14.83
N GLY A 108 -14.35 19.94 -13.88
CA GLY A 108 -13.65 18.71 -14.19
C GLY A 108 -12.28 18.94 -14.87
N PRO A 109 -11.52 17.90 -15.18
CA PRO A 109 -11.77 16.51 -14.82
C PRO A 109 -11.86 16.28 -13.31
N HIS A 110 -12.59 15.21 -12.90
CA HIS A 110 -12.92 14.94 -11.49
C HIS A 110 -11.89 14.05 -10.77
N GLY A 111 -10.65 14.01 -11.24
CA GLY A 111 -9.57 13.25 -10.65
C GLY A 111 -9.27 11.96 -11.44
N MET A 112 -8.05 11.48 -11.26
CA MET A 112 -7.56 10.27 -11.93
C MET A 112 -7.65 9.06 -11.00
N ARG A 113 -7.60 7.84 -11.60
CA ARG A 113 -7.80 6.56 -10.91
C ARG A 113 -6.49 5.88 -10.61
N PHE A 114 -6.38 5.29 -9.43
CA PHE A 114 -5.33 4.35 -9.12
C PHE A 114 -5.60 2.99 -9.80
N LEU A 115 -4.65 2.49 -10.59
CA LEU A 115 -4.81 1.33 -11.46
C LEU A 115 -4.14 0.07 -10.89
N PRO A 116 -4.71 -1.14 -11.13
CA PRO A 116 -4.00 -2.39 -10.91
C PRO A 116 -2.97 -2.61 -12.03
N VAL A 117 -1.80 -3.16 -11.67
CA VAL A 117 -0.79 -3.54 -12.67
C VAL A 117 -1.20 -4.85 -13.36
N GLY A 118 -1.63 -5.82 -12.59
CA GLY A 118 -2.03 -7.15 -13.07
C GLY A 118 -1.76 -8.23 -12.05
N SER A 119 -1.66 -9.48 -12.50
CA SER A 119 -1.47 -10.64 -11.64
C SER A 119 -0.38 -11.57 -12.17
N VAL A 120 0.54 -11.99 -11.32
CA VAL A 120 1.38 -13.17 -11.56
C VAL A 120 0.59 -14.41 -11.17
N LYS A 121 0.50 -15.38 -12.08
CA LYS A 121 -0.20 -16.66 -11.88
C LYS A 121 0.81 -17.82 -11.88
N LEU A 122 0.69 -18.69 -10.88
CA LEU A 122 1.48 -19.92 -10.78
C LEU A 122 0.52 -21.11 -10.90
N ALA A 123 0.56 -21.82 -12.04
CA ALA A 123 -0.30 -22.98 -12.31
C ALA A 123 0.45 -24.29 -12.00
N PHE A 124 -0.03 -25.05 -11.02
CA PHE A 124 0.62 -26.26 -10.48
C PHE A 124 0.01 -27.56 -11.05
N HIS A 125 -0.61 -27.61 -12.19
CA HIS A 125 -1.06 -28.80 -12.95
C HIS A 125 -1.40 -30.08 -12.15
N ARG A 126 -1.96 -29.97 -10.95
CA ARG A 126 -2.31 -31.09 -10.08
C ARG A 126 -3.69 -30.86 -9.47
N ASN A 127 -4.59 -31.78 -9.73
CA ASN A 127 -5.95 -31.82 -9.18
C ASN A 127 -6.03 -32.97 -8.18
N HIS A 128 -5.82 -32.69 -6.91
CA HIS A 128 -6.01 -33.69 -5.84
C HIS A 128 -6.48 -33.01 -4.56
N ASP A 129 -7.20 -33.75 -3.74
CA ASP A 129 -7.62 -33.30 -2.43
C ASP A 129 -6.38 -32.99 -1.56
N THR A 130 -6.28 -31.77 -1.12
CA THR A 130 -5.22 -31.34 -0.21
C THR A 130 -5.61 -31.58 1.24
N SER A 131 -4.64 -31.96 2.05
CA SER A 131 -4.80 -32.04 3.49
C SER A 131 -3.92 -30.98 4.20
N SER A 132 -4.27 -30.69 5.43
CA SER A 132 -3.48 -29.78 6.29
C SER A 132 -3.25 -28.39 5.69
N TYR A 133 -4.22 -27.87 4.92
CA TYR A 133 -4.11 -26.55 4.31
C TYR A 133 -4.09 -25.44 5.37
N ARG A 134 -3.16 -24.49 5.21
CA ARG A 134 -3.09 -23.26 6.00
C ARG A 134 -2.44 -22.15 5.20
N ARG A 135 -3.07 -20.97 5.16
CA ARG A 135 -2.44 -19.71 4.76
C ARG A 135 -2.46 -18.72 5.90
N GLN A 136 -1.42 -17.91 5.99
CA GLN A 136 -1.29 -16.95 7.07
C GLN A 136 -0.43 -15.75 6.68
N LEU A 137 -0.72 -14.61 7.30
CA LEU A 137 0.13 -13.42 7.32
C LEU A 137 0.64 -13.23 8.75
N ASN A 138 1.94 -13.31 8.94
CA ASN A 138 2.59 -13.00 10.20
C ASN A 138 2.93 -11.51 10.24
N LEU A 139 2.21 -10.74 11.07
CA LEU A 139 2.41 -9.29 11.16
C LEU A 139 3.77 -8.92 11.74
N GLY A 140 4.37 -9.77 12.60
CA GLY A 140 5.70 -9.52 13.18
C GLY A 140 6.85 -9.69 12.20
N THR A 141 6.61 -10.33 11.06
CA THR A 141 7.63 -10.59 10.04
C THR A 141 7.25 -10.10 8.64
N ALA A 142 6.00 -9.65 8.45
CA ALA A 142 5.42 -9.31 7.16
C ALA A 142 5.53 -10.44 6.10
N LEU A 143 5.48 -11.70 6.55
CA LEU A 143 5.54 -12.87 5.68
C LEU A 143 4.13 -13.46 5.48
N ALA A 144 3.69 -13.56 4.24
CA ALA A 144 2.53 -14.36 3.84
C ALA A 144 3.00 -15.76 3.49
N THR A 145 2.43 -16.79 4.15
CA THR A 145 2.82 -18.19 3.95
C THR A 145 1.57 -19.02 3.60
N THR A 146 1.69 -19.87 2.59
CA THR A 146 0.71 -20.91 2.26
C THR A 146 1.39 -22.27 2.38
N GLN A 147 0.80 -23.17 3.13
CA GLN A 147 1.29 -24.53 3.31
C GLN A 147 0.15 -25.53 3.19
N TYR A 148 0.40 -26.63 2.49
CA TYR A 148 -0.55 -27.74 2.36
C TYR A 148 0.21 -29.05 2.09
N THR A 149 -0.47 -30.17 2.31
CA THR A 149 0.05 -31.51 1.97
C THR A 149 -0.77 -32.09 0.84
N LEU A 150 -0.08 -32.61 -0.17
CA LEU A 150 -0.64 -33.28 -1.34
C LEU A 150 0.14 -34.57 -1.56
N ASP A 151 -0.55 -35.74 -1.59
CA ASP A 151 0.06 -37.06 -1.78
C ASP A 151 1.24 -37.33 -0.81
N GLY A 152 1.14 -36.88 0.43
CA GLY A 152 2.21 -37.03 1.44
C GLY A 152 3.37 -36.05 1.30
N VAL A 153 3.37 -35.18 0.29
CA VAL A 153 4.38 -34.13 0.07
C VAL A 153 3.86 -32.81 0.64
N THR A 154 4.65 -32.15 1.49
CA THR A 154 4.35 -30.81 1.97
C THR A 154 4.88 -29.77 0.98
N TYR A 155 4.00 -28.88 0.55
CA TYR A 155 4.30 -27.70 -0.26
C TYR A 155 4.23 -26.47 0.63
N ARG A 156 5.24 -25.62 0.58
CA ARG A 156 5.28 -24.35 1.30
C ARG A 156 5.64 -23.23 0.35
N ARG A 157 4.85 -22.17 0.38
CA ARG A 157 5.11 -20.93 -0.35
C ARG A 157 5.18 -19.78 0.63
N THR A 158 6.24 -18.97 0.54
CA THR A 158 6.46 -17.79 1.37
C THR A 158 6.60 -16.57 0.47
N CYS A 159 5.75 -15.55 0.68
CA CYS A 159 5.73 -14.31 -0.08
C CYS A 159 5.98 -13.13 0.86
N PHE A 160 6.79 -12.18 0.43
CA PHE A 160 7.00 -10.91 1.14
C PHE A 160 7.40 -9.79 0.19
N ALA A 161 7.05 -8.56 0.53
CA ALA A 161 7.47 -7.36 -0.19
C ALA A 161 8.64 -6.72 0.59
N SER A 162 9.84 -6.78 0.04
CA SER A 162 11.06 -6.28 0.70
C SER A 162 11.19 -4.77 0.52
N GLN A 163 11.20 -4.03 1.64
CA GLN A 163 11.52 -2.59 1.65
C GLN A 163 13.01 -2.33 1.36
N ALA A 164 13.87 -3.29 1.71
CA ALA A 164 15.32 -3.18 1.51
C ALA A 164 15.70 -3.32 0.03
N ASP A 165 14.90 -4.06 -0.74
CA ASP A 165 15.25 -4.48 -2.09
C ASP A 165 14.28 -3.93 -3.15
N ASN A 166 13.19 -3.29 -2.73
CA ASN A 166 12.09 -2.83 -3.59
C ASN A 166 11.57 -3.91 -4.55
N ALA A 167 11.34 -5.11 -4.02
CA ALA A 167 10.88 -6.27 -4.78
C ALA A 167 9.93 -7.14 -3.94
N ILE A 168 9.05 -7.88 -4.62
CA ILE A 168 8.27 -8.95 -4.03
C ILE A 168 9.02 -10.26 -4.28
N ILE A 169 9.21 -11.03 -3.22
CA ILE A 169 9.93 -12.30 -3.24
C ILE A 169 8.93 -13.42 -2.99
N VAL A 170 8.94 -14.43 -3.85
CA VAL A 170 8.14 -15.65 -3.70
C VAL A 170 9.08 -16.85 -3.63
N ARG A 171 9.09 -17.54 -2.50
CA ARG A 171 9.84 -18.79 -2.32
C ARG A 171 8.88 -19.96 -2.25
N ILE A 172 9.14 -21.00 -3.07
CA ILE A 172 8.35 -22.24 -3.10
C ILE A 172 9.29 -23.39 -2.77
N GLU A 173 8.86 -24.26 -1.86
CA GLU A 173 9.65 -25.41 -1.40
C GLU A 173 8.76 -26.63 -1.22
N THR A 174 9.32 -27.81 -1.45
CA THR A 174 8.66 -29.09 -1.24
C THR A 174 9.47 -29.99 -0.31
N SER A 175 8.79 -30.82 0.48
CA SER A 175 9.44 -31.76 1.39
C SER A 175 10.12 -32.94 0.67
N GLN A 176 9.82 -33.15 -0.61
CA GLN A 176 10.40 -34.20 -1.44
C GLN A 176 11.14 -33.59 -2.64
N LYS A 177 12.29 -34.15 -2.98
CA LYS A 177 13.12 -33.68 -4.10
C LYS A 177 12.49 -33.97 -5.47
N GLY A 178 12.61 -32.99 -6.38
CA GLY A 178 12.27 -33.15 -7.79
C GLY A 178 10.77 -33.27 -8.10
N VAL A 179 9.89 -32.85 -7.20
CA VAL A 179 8.43 -32.98 -7.39
C VAL A 179 7.74 -31.66 -7.67
N LEU A 180 8.43 -30.53 -7.59
CA LEU A 180 7.86 -29.21 -7.85
C LEU A 180 7.88 -28.95 -9.37
N SER A 181 6.69 -28.80 -9.95
CA SER A 181 6.54 -28.36 -11.34
C SER A 181 5.34 -27.40 -11.44
N PHE A 182 5.52 -26.27 -12.13
CA PHE A 182 4.51 -25.25 -12.30
C PHE A 182 4.83 -24.33 -13.47
N ASN A 183 3.81 -23.64 -14.00
CA ASN A 183 3.98 -22.58 -14.98
C ASN A 183 3.80 -21.21 -14.33
N VAL A 184 4.63 -20.25 -14.74
CA VAL A 184 4.55 -18.84 -14.35
C VAL A 184 4.06 -18.05 -15.54
N SER A 185 3.03 -17.22 -15.35
CA SER A 185 2.53 -16.28 -16.35
C SER A 185 2.15 -14.96 -15.69
N PHE A 186 1.98 -13.94 -16.50
CA PHE A 186 1.46 -12.63 -16.07
C PHE A 186 0.21 -12.28 -16.88
N ASP A 187 -0.78 -11.69 -16.23
CA ASP A 187 -2.00 -11.22 -16.87
C ASP A 187 -2.43 -9.86 -16.31
N SER A 188 -3.18 -9.09 -17.10
CA SER A 188 -3.68 -7.77 -16.68
C SER A 188 -5.08 -7.54 -17.25
N GLN A 189 -5.90 -6.76 -16.54
CA GLN A 189 -7.17 -6.24 -17.02
C GLN A 189 -6.98 -5.14 -18.09
N LEU A 190 -5.77 -4.58 -18.19
CA LEU A 190 -5.39 -3.54 -19.12
C LEU A 190 -4.62 -4.13 -20.31
N GLU A 191 -4.44 -3.33 -21.35
CA GLU A 191 -3.62 -3.74 -22.50
C GLU A 191 -2.19 -4.04 -22.06
N VAL A 192 -1.69 -5.24 -22.35
CA VAL A 192 -0.36 -5.70 -21.93
C VAL A 192 0.39 -6.36 -23.06
N THR A 193 1.67 -6.01 -23.20
CA THR A 193 2.64 -6.69 -24.07
C THR A 193 3.63 -7.44 -23.19
N ARG A 194 3.91 -8.72 -23.54
CA ARG A 194 4.79 -9.61 -22.77
C ARG A 194 5.99 -10.01 -23.61
N GLU A 195 7.13 -10.12 -22.97
CA GLU A 195 8.36 -10.70 -23.51
C GLU A 195 8.90 -11.72 -22.50
N VAL A 196 9.22 -12.93 -22.99
CA VAL A 196 9.84 -14.00 -22.18
C VAL A 196 11.23 -14.26 -22.73
N ASN A 197 12.23 -14.07 -21.89
CA ASN A 197 13.63 -14.28 -22.27
C ASN A 197 14.52 -14.45 -21.04
N GLY A 198 15.40 -15.46 -21.05
CA GLY A 198 16.41 -15.67 -20.00
C GLY A 198 15.80 -15.90 -18.62
N HIS A 199 14.72 -16.69 -18.57
CA HIS A 199 13.95 -17.00 -17.35
C HIS A 199 13.28 -15.77 -16.71
N GLN A 200 13.03 -14.73 -17.50
CA GLN A 200 12.31 -13.53 -17.10
C GLN A 200 11.06 -13.32 -17.96
N ILE A 201 10.02 -12.78 -17.34
CA ILE A 201 8.87 -12.17 -18.05
C ILE A 201 8.93 -10.67 -17.81
N ALA A 202 8.95 -9.90 -18.90
CA ALA A 202 8.74 -8.46 -18.88
C ALA A 202 7.36 -8.16 -19.46
N ALA A 203 6.47 -7.58 -18.65
CA ALA A 203 5.10 -7.26 -19.05
C ALA A 203 4.89 -5.75 -18.97
N LEU A 204 4.75 -5.10 -20.14
CA LEU A 204 4.46 -3.67 -20.24
C LEU A 204 2.95 -3.48 -20.32
N VAL A 205 2.40 -2.85 -19.31
CA VAL A 205 0.97 -2.55 -19.13
C VAL A 205 0.72 -1.09 -19.47
N LYS A 206 -0.20 -0.82 -20.39
CA LYS A 206 -0.55 0.55 -20.76
C LYS A 206 -1.58 1.12 -19.79
N GLY A 207 -1.36 2.35 -19.35
CA GLY A 207 -2.36 3.14 -18.64
C GLY A 207 -3.56 3.48 -19.51
N VAL A 208 -4.57 4.07 -18.90
CA VAL A 208 -5.83 4.42 -19.58
C VAL A 208 -6.11 5.92 -19.50
N GLU A 209 -6.80 6.41 -20.51
CA GLU A 209 -7.44 7.73 -20.50
C GLU A 209 -8.52 7.76 -19.42
N HIS A 210 -8.74 8.92 -18.81
CA HIS A 210 -9.86 9.13 -17.90
C HIS A 210 -10.38 10.57 -18.01
N GLU A 211 -11.69 10.74 -18.17
CA GLU A 211 -12.39 12.04 -18.25
C GLU A 211 -11.77 13.02 -19.25
N GLY A 212 -11.34 12.53 -20.41
CA GLY A 212 -10.73 13.34 -21.48
C GLY A 212 -9.24 13.63 -21.25
N VAL A 213 -8.64 13.19 -20.16
CA VAL A 213 -7.20 13.28 -19.92
C VAL A 213 -6.52 12.05 -20.52
N PRO A 214 -5.69 12.20 -21.57
CA PRO A 214 -5.02 11.08 -22.22
C PRO A 214 -4.14 10.27 -21.25
N ALA A 215 -4.02 8.97 -21.51
CA ALA A 215 -3.09 8.12 -20.77
C ALA A 215 -1.64 8.58 -20.95
N GLY A 216 -0.90 8.76 -19.87
CA GLY A 216 0.52 9.15 -19.91
C GLY A 216 1.44 8.13 -19.25
N LEU A 217 0.92 7.29 -18.36
CA LEU A 217 1.70 6.30 -17.65
C LEU A 217 1.61 4.91 -18.27
N ASN A 218 2.73 4.21 -18.21
CA ASN A 218 2.83 2.77 -18.45
C ASN A 218 3.52 2.16 -17.25
N ALA A 219 3.10 0.95 -16.84
CA ALA A 219 3.78 0.16 -15.84
C ALA A 219 4.47 -1.04 -16.50
N GLU A 220 5.72 -1.30 -16.16
CA GLU A 220 6.34 -2.58 -16.46
C GLU A 220 6.38 -3.42 -15.19
N CYS A 221 5.83 -4.64 -15.23
CA CYS A 221 6.12 -5.70 -14.29
C CYS A 221 7.21 -6.59 -14.86
N ARG A 222 8.27 -6.79 -14.09
CA ARG A 222 9.36 -7.72 -14.45
C ARG A 222 9.49 -8.78 -13.36
N LEU A 223 9.51 -10.03 -13.78
CA LEU A 223 9.77 -11.15 -12.87
C LEU A 223 10.92 -12.00 -13.39
N GLU A 224 11.71 -12.56 -12.48
CA GLU A 224 12.78 -13.52 -12.75
C GLU A 224 12.53 -14.80 -11.95
N VAL A 225 12.72 -15.95 -12.59
CA VAL A 225 12.54 -17.28 -11.99
C VAL A 225 13.89 -17.94 -11.79
N LEU A 226 14.17 -18.35 -10.56
CA LEU A 226 15.32 -19.16 -10.17
C LEU A 226 14.85 -20.51 -9.61
N SER A 227 15.47 -21.61 -9.99
CA SER A 227 15.06 -22.95 -9.55
C SER A 227 16.27 -23.91 -9.51
N ASP A 228 16.16 -24.96 -8.69
CA ASP A 228 17.09 -26.11 -8.70
C ASP A 228 16.66 -27.21 -9.68
N GLY A 229 15.48 -27.03 -10.35
CA GLY A 229 15.01 -27.87 -11.45
C GLY A 229 15.26 -27.24 -12.82
N GLU A 230 14.69 -27.85 -13.85
CA GLU A 230 14.75 -27.32 -15.22
C GLU A 230 13.81 -26.13 -15.37
N ILE A 231 14.26 -25.09 -16.07
CA ILE A 231 13.46 -23.91 -16.43
C ILE A 231 13.38 -23.82 -17.95
N VAL A 232 12.15 -23.72 -18.49
CA VAL A 232 11.90 -23.62 -19.93
C VAL A 232 11.12 -22.36 -20.24
N ASP A 233 11.69 -21.49 -21.04
CA ASP A 233 11.02 -20.28 -21.54
C ASP A 233 10.03 -20.66 -22.67
N GLY A 234 8.76 -20.31 -22.49
CA GLY A 234 7.71 -20.40 -23.50
C GLY A 234 7.47 -19.06 -24.19
N GLN A 235 6.38 -18.93 -24.93
CA GLN A 235 6.04 -17.68 -25.63
C GLN A 235 5.53 -16.60 -24.65
N GLU A 236 4.67 -16.97 -23.69
CA GLU A 236 4.04 -16.04 -22.72
C GLU A 236 4.18 -16.53 -21.27
N SER A 237 4.90 -17.62 -21.04
CA SER A 237 5.05 -18.23 -19.71
C SER A 237 6.41 -18.91 -19.57
N ILE A 238 6.79 -19.15 -18.32
CA ILE A 238 7.98 -19.90 -17.95
C ILE A 238 7.54 -21.16 -17.23
N SER A 239 8.06 -22.32 -17.64
CA SER A 239 7.81 -23.60 -16.99
C SER A 239 8.98 -23.97 -16.08
N VAL A 240 8.68 -24.35 -14.84
CA VAL A 240 9.63 -24.99 -13.91
C VAL A 240 9.26 -26.45 -13.79
N CYS A 241 10.24 -27.34 -14.00
CA CYS A 241 10.05 -28.78 -13.99
C CYS A 241 11.00 -29.47 -13.02
N ASN A 242 10.47 -30.46 -12.28
CA ASN A 242 11.24 -31.37 -11.42
C ASN A 242 12.14 -30.66 -10.40
N ALA A 243 11.70 -29.51 -9.88
CA ALA A 243 12.43 -28.79 -8.86
C ALA A 243 12.13 -29.33 -7.45
N THR A 244 12.94 -28.94 -6.49
CA THR A 244 12.67 -29.06 -5.04
C THR A 244 12.28 -27.71 -4.49
N SER A 245 12.82 -26.66 -5.10
CA SER A 245 12.59 -25.29 -4.71
C SER A 245 12.68 -24.31 -5.89
N ALA A 246 11.94 -23.23 -5.81
CA ALA A 246 12.03 -22.11 -6.74
C ALA A 246 11.90 -20.77 -5.99
N THR A 247 12.50 -19.73 -6.55
CA THR A 247 12.37 -18.37 -6.05
C THR A 247 12.00 -17.46 -7.21
N LEU A 248 10.99 -16.63 -7.04
CA LEU A 248 10.63 -15.59 -7.99
C LEU A 248 10.97 -14.23 -7.38
N PHE A 249 11.59 -13.37 -8.18
CA PHE A 249 11.77 -11.95 -7.90
C PHE A 249 10.81 -11.17 -8.80
N ILE A 250 9.95 -10.35 -8.22
CA ILE A 250 8.94 -9.57 -8.93
C ILE A 250 9.16 -8.10 -8.60
N THR A 251 9.28 -7.29 -9.63
CA THR A 251 9.39 -5.83 -9.52
C THR A 251 8.36 -5.18 -10.43
N ALA A 252 7.94 -3.97 -10.10
CA ALA A 252 7.15 -3.15 -11.00
C ALA A 252 7.56 -1.69 -10.87
N ALA A 253 7.49 -0.95 -11.97
CA ALA A 253 7.81 0.47 -12.01
C ALA A 253 7.02 1.13 -13.14
N THR A 254 6.80 2.45 -13.02
CA THR A 254 6.20 3.27 -14.07
C THR A 254 7.21 4.28 -14.63
N ASN A 255 6.81 4.97 -15.71
CA ASN A 255 7.53 6.11 -16.24
C ASN A 255 7.29 7.42 -15.43
N PHE A 256 6.62 7.36 -14.29
CA PHE A 256 6.45 8.50 -13.38
C PHE A 256 7.79 8.95 -12.79
N VAL A 257 8.06 10.25 -12.79
CA VAL A 257 9.18 10.91 -12.12
C VAL A 257 8.64 11.79 -10.99
N ASN A 258 7.65 12.65 -11.30
CA ASN A 258 6.91 13.47 -10.35
C ASN A 258 5.57 13.90 -10.98
N TYR A 259 4.73 14.63 -10.25
CA TYR A 259 3.37 14.98 -10.64
C TYR A 259 3.25 15.81 -11.96
N HIS A 260 4.36 16.30 -12.50
CA HIS A 260 4.39 17.03 -13.78
C HIS A 260 5.42 16.46 -14.77
N ASP A 261 6.10 15.36 -14.45
CA ASP A 261 7.12 14.73 -15.27
C ASP A 261 6.92 13.20 -15.32
N ILE A 262 6.69 12.69 -16.52
CA ILE A 262 6.49 11.27 -16.83
C ILE A 262 7.55 10.74 -17.80
N SER A 263 8.75 11.34 -17.83
CA SER A 263 9.86 10.96 -18.72
C SER A 263 10.70 9.78 -18.24
N GLY A 264 10.31 9.15 -17.11
CA GLY A 264 11.02 8.02 -16.55
C GLY A 264 11.03 6.78 -17.44
N ASP A 265 11.91 5.84 -17.12
CA ASP A 265 12.07 4.57 -17.85
C ASP A 265 11.79 3.40 -16.89
N PRO A 266 10.59 2.77 -16.98
CA PRO A 266 10.21 1.67 -16.11
C PRO A 266 11.07 0.43 -16.33
N THR A 267 11.49 0.16 -17.56
CA THR A 267 12.34 -0.98 -17.91
C THR A 267 13.69 -0.87 -17.22
N ARG A 268 14.33 0.30 -17.29
CA ARG A 268 15.61 0.54 -16.63
C ARG A 268 15.51 0.40 -15.12
N LYS A 269 14.44 0.95 -14.50
CA LYS A 269 14.19 0.82 -13.05
C LYS A 269 14.08 -0.66 -12.63
N ASN A 270 13.30 -1.45 -13.35
CA ASN A 270 13.10 -2.88 -13.06
C ASN A 270 14.37 -3.70 -13.29
N ILE A 271 15.12 -3.48 -14.37
CA ILE A 271 16.40 -4.14 -14.62
C ILE A 271 17.39 -3.85 -13.48
N GLN A 272 17.45 -2.62 -12.99
CA GLN A 272 18.31 -2.25 -11.87
C GLN A 272 17.89 -2.99 -10.57
N ALA A 273 16.58 -3.04 -10.26
CA ALA A 273 16.07 -3.73 -9.08
C ALA A 273 16.35 -5.25 -9.12
N ILE A 274 16.04 -5.92 -10.23
CA ILE A 274 16.36 -7.36 -10.42
C ILE A 274 17.87 -7.60 -10.34
N SER A 275 18.69 -6.74 -10.98
CA SER A 275 20.14 -6.90 -10.98
C SER A 275 20.74 -6.76 -9.57
N ALA A 276 20.17 -5.94 -8.72
CA ALA A 276 20.60 -5.79 -7.32
C ALA A 276 20.35 -7.07 -6.47
N LEU A 277 19.43 -7.93 -6.90
CA LEU A 277 19.15 -9.21 -6.25
C LEU A 277 20.03 -10.35 -6.75
N LYS A 278 20.65 -10.23 -7.92
CA LYS A 278 21.48 -11.28 -8.52
C LYS A 278 22.64 -11.67 -7.62
N GLY A 279 22.84 -12.99 -7.48
CA GLY A 279 23.91 -13.57 -6.65
C GLY A 279 23.66 -13.53 -5.14
N ARG A 280 22.57 -12.90 -4.68
CA ARG A 280 22.18 -12.93 -3.26
C ARG A 280 21.35 -14.17 -2.97
N SER A 281 21.67 -14.87 -1.88
CA SER A 281 20.85 -16.00 -1.44
C SER A 281 19.50 -15.55 -0.91
N TYR A 282 18.49 -16.41 -1.05
CA TYR A 282 17.16 -16.17 -0.44
C TYR A 282 17.25 -15.78 1.03
N GLN A 283 18.10 -16.46 1.81
CA GLN A 283 18.26 -16.18 3.25
C GLN A 283 18.83 -14.78 3.50
N HIS A 284 19.75 -14.32 2.66
CA HIS A 284 20.30 -12.96 2.79
C HIS A 284 19.21 -11.90 2.52
N ILE A 285 18.40 -12.08 1.47
CA ILE A 285 17.29 -11.18 1.12
C ILE A 285 16.23 -11.20 2.24
N LEU A 286 15.87 -12.38 2.73
CA LEU A 286 14.93 -12.51 3.85
C LEU A 286 15.44 -11.79 5.11
N ASN A 287 16.71 -11.93 5.45
CA ASN A 287 17.30 -11.26 6.62
C ASN A 287 17.27 -9.73 6.46
N SER A 288 17.60 -9.20 5.28
CA SER A 288 17.52 -7.76 4.99
C SER A 288 16.08 -7.23 5.12
N HIS A 289 15.10 -7.99 4.61
CA HIS A 289 13.67 -7.67 4.78
C HIS A 289 13.29 -7.63 6.26
N LEU A 290 13.61 -8.68 7.02
CA LEU A 290 13.26 -8.77 8.43
C LEU A 290 13.91 -7.66 9.26
N GLU A 291 15.17 -7.34 9.03
CA GLU A 291 15.88 -6.25 9.70
C GLU A 291 15.17 -4.91 9.47
N LYS A 292 14.89 -4.58 8.20
CA LYS A 292 14.25 -3.32 7.83
C LYS A 292 12.83 -3.19 8.37
N TYR A 293 12.02 -4.25 8.24
CA TYR A 293 10.64 -4.27 8.70
C TYR A 293 10.53 -4.22 10.22
N LYS A 294 11.29 -5.07 10.92
CA LYS A 294 11.25 -5.17 12.38
C LYS A 294 11.77 -3.92 13.07
N ALA A 295 12.66 -3.17 12.44
CA ALA A 295 13.10 -1.87 12.93
C ALA A 295 11.95 -0.87 13.15
N GLN A 296 10.81 -1.06 12.49
CA GLN A 296 9.59 -0.27 12.68
C GLN A 296 8.55 -1.05 13.52
N TYR A 297 8.27 -2.30 13.15
CA TYR A 297 7.21 -3.08 13.79
C TYR A 297 7.45 -3.33 15.28
N ASP A 298 8.67 -3.69 15.68
CA ASP A 298 9.03 -4.07 17.05
C ASP A 298 9.07 -2.88 18.03
N ARG A 299 8.88 -1.64 17.57
CA ARG A 299 8.87 -0.43 18.44
C ARG A 299 7.68 -0.36 19.38
N VAL A 300 6.57 -1.01 19.04
CA VAL A 300 5.34 -0.98 19.84
C VAL A 300 4.72 -2.37 19.89
N SER A 301 4.37 -2.81 21.10
CA SER A 301 3.58 -4.00 21.34
C SER A 301 2.40 -3.69 22.24
N LEU A 302 1.25 -4.28 21.93
CA LEU A 302 0.08 -4.28 22.80
C LEU A 302 -0.27 -5.74 23.10
N THR A 303 -0.19 -6.12 24.36
CA THR A 303 -0.54 -7.47 24.81
C THR A 303 -1.76 -7.39 25.71
N LEU A 304 -2.85 -8.01 25.28
CA LEU A 304 -4.08 -8.14 26.04
C LEU A 304 -4.35 -9.64 26.33
N PRO A 305 -5.18 -9.97 27.34
CA PRO A 305 -5.46 -11.35 27.69
C PRO A 305 -5.98 -12.16 26.49
N ARG A 306 -5.50 -13.40 26.37
CA ARG A 306 -5.97 -14.36 25.37
C ARG A 306 -7.26 -15.01 25.83
N SER A 307 -8.21 -15.19 24.90
CA SER A 307 -9.49 -15.86 25.14
C SER A 307 -9.48 -17.36 24.81
N GLY A 308 -8.46 -17.83 24.06
CA GLY A 308 -8.44 -19.16 23.42
C GLY A 308 -8.96 -19.14 21.99
N ASN A 309 -9.62 -18.05 21.57
CA ASN A 309 -10.16 -17.90 20.20
C ASN A 309 -9.07 -17.68 19.14
N GLU A 310 -7.85 -17.36 19.54
CA GLU A 310 -6.68 -17.25 18.64
C GLU A 310 -6.36 -18.57 17.89
N LYS A 311 -6.94 -19.68 18.35
CA LYS A 311 -6.86 -20.99 17.70
C LYS A 311 -7.82 -21.15 16.52
N LEU A 312 -8.80 -20.26 16.39
CA LEU A 312 -9.75 -20.25 15.28
C LEU A 312 -9.15 -19.50 14.08
N PRO A 313 -9.49 -19.91 12.84
CA PRO A 313 -9.23 -19.08 11.66
C PRO A 313 -9.76 -17.66 11.85
N THR A 314 -9.06 -16.66 11.29
CA THR A 314 -9.34 -15.24 11.55
C THR A 314 -10.77 -14.83 11.15
N ASP A 315 -11.29 -15.36 10.05
CA ASP A 315 -12.66 -15.13 9.59
C ASP A 315 -13.71 -15.66 10.58
N ARG A 316 -13.52 -16.87 11.12
CA ARG A 316 -14.39 -17.44 12.13
C ARG A 316 -14.26 -16.72 13.47
N ARG A 317 -13.04 -16.34 13.83
CA ARG A 317 -12.77 -15.55 15.03
C ARG A 317 -13.45 -14.19 14.97
N LEU A 318 -13.40 -13.52 13.81
CA LEU A 318 -14.06 -12.24 13.59
C LEU A 318 -15.59 -12.37 13.61
N ALA A 319 -16.14 -13.41 12.98
CA ALA A 319 -17.58 -13.68 12.98
C ALA A 319 -18.14 -13.97 14.37
N ALA A 320 -17.33 -14.54 15.26
CA ALA A 320 -17.69 -14.86 16.65
C ALA A 320 -17.35 -13.72 17.64
N PHE A 321 -16.85 -12.57 17.17
CA PHE A 321 -16.41 -11.50 18.04
C PHE A 321 -17.60 -10.80 18.74
N ASP A 322 -17.62 -10.84 20.04
CA ASP A 322 -18.65 -10.25 20.92
C ASP A 322 -18.08 -9.17 21.88
N GLY A 323 -16.83 -8.78 21.70
CA GLY A 323 -16.10 -7.84 22.57
C GLY A 323 -15.31 -8.50 23.69
N SER A 324 -15.47 -9.80 23.95
CA SER A 324 -14.73 -10.51 25.01
C SER A 324 -13.35 -10.98 24.59
N ASP A 325 -13.10 -11.11 23.28
CA ASP A 325 -11.81 -11.49 22.72
C ASP A 325 -10.84 -10.30 22.64
N LEU A 326 -10.24 -9.96 23.77
CA LEU A 326 -9.34 -8.80 23.86
C LEU A 326 -8.07 -8.96 23.02
N ASP A 327 -7.61 -10.18 22.75
CA ASP A 327 -6.47 -10.42 21.87
C ASP A 327 -6.76 -9.99 20.41
N MET A 328 -8.03 -10.04 19.96
CA MET A 328 -8.44 -9.50 18.66
C MET A 328 -8.21 -7.98 18.57
N VAL A 329 -8.37 -7.24 19.68
CA VAL A 329 -8.08 -5.79 19.73
C VAL A 329 -6.58 -5.54 19.54
N SER A 330 -5.72 -6.36 20.19
CA SER A 330 -4.27 -6.32 19.97
C SER A 330 -3.90 -6.61 18.53
N LEU A 331 -4.53 -7.64 17.93
CA LEU A 331 -4.34 -8.02 16.54
C LEU A 331 -4.75 -6.88 15.59
N MET A 332 -5.91 -6.26 15.82
CA MET A 332 -6.42 -5.14 15.02
C MET A 332 -5.48 -3.92 15.06
N MET A 333 -4.99 -3.56 16.25
CA MET A 333 -4.04 -2.46 16.41
C MET A 333 -2.74 -2.74 15.64
N GLN A 334 -2.19 -3.93 15.77
CA GLN A 334 -0.96 -4.30 15.06
C GLN A 334 -1.18 -4.46 13.55
N TYR A 335 -2.38 -4.87 13.12
CA TYR A 335 -2.73 -4.92 11.71
C TYR A 335 -2.80 -3.52 11.09
N GLY A 336 -3.39 -2.54 11.79
CA GLY A 336 -3.37 -1.14 11.35
C GLY A 336 -1.95 -0.59 11.21
N ARG A 337 -1.05 -0.87 12.16
CA ARG A 337 0.37 -0.52 12.05
C ARG A 337 1.05 -1.21 10.86
N TYR A 338 0.77 -2.50 10.68
CA TYR A 338 1.26 -3.28 9.54
C TYR A 338 0.85 -2.65 8.20
N LEU A 339 -0.42 -2.30 8.03
CA LEU A 339 -0.93 -1.68 6.80
C LEU A 339 -0.24 -0.36 6.50
N LEU A 340 -0.01 0.49 7.51
CA LEU A 340 0.67 1.76 7.33
C LEU A 340 2.16 1.57 6.98
N ILE A 341 2.88 0.68 7.66
CA ILE A 341 4.26 0.32 7.33
C ILE A 341 4.38 -0.18 5.90
N SER A 342 3.39 -0.96 5.44
CA SER A 342 3.40 -1.62 4.13
C SER A 342 2.95 -0.72 2.98
N SER A 343 2.31 0.42 3.26
CA SER A 343 1.73 1.31 2.24
C SER A 343 2.26 2.73 2.22
N SER A 344 3.10 3.13 3.20
CA SER A 344 3.62 4.51 3.27
C SER A 344 5.02 4.54 3.89
N GLN A 345 6.03 4.77 3.07
CA GLN A 345 7.44 4.88 3.48
C GLN A 345 8.11 6.08 2.83
N PRO A 346 9.15 6.65 3.46
CA PRO A 346 9.91 7.76 2.90
C PRO A 346 10.38 7.50 1.45
N GLY A 347 10.12 8.45 0.56
CA GLY A 347 10.47 8.36 -0.86
C GLY A 347 9.37 7.80 -1.76
N GLY A 348 8.27 7.29 -1.18
CA GLY A 348 7.08 6.82 -1.90
C GLY A 348 5.95 7.83 -1.92
N GLN A 349 4.80 7.39 -2.48
CA GLN A 349 3.53 8.11 -2.41
C GLN A 349 2.83 7.85 -1.07
N PRO A 350 1.91 8.74 -0.62
CA PRO A 350 1.11 8.45 0.55
C PRO A 350 0.13 7.30 0.31
N ALA A 351 -0.32 6.67 1.39
CA ALA A 351 -1.41 5.70 1.33
C ALA A 351 -2.69 6.35 0.81
N ASN A 352 -3.25 5.81 -0.28
CA ASN A 352 -4.53 6.26 -0.85
C ASN A 352 -5.73 5.65 -0.08
N LEU A 353 -6.97 5.76 -0.61
CA LEU A 353 -8.17 5.18 0.02
C LEU A 353 -8.05 3.67 0.32
N GLN A 354 -7.27 2.94 -0.47
CA GLN A 354 -7.04 1.50 -0.33
C GLN A 354 -5.59 1.16 0.08
N GLY A 355 -4.83 2.12 0.61
CA GLY A 355 -3.41 1.96 0.90
C GLY A 355 -2.58 1.94 -0.37
N VAL A 356 -2.08 0.76 -0.76
CA VAL A 356 -1.36 0.50 -2.02
C VAL A 356 -2.00 -0.67 -2.80
N TRP A 357 -3.16 -1.17 -2.33
CA TRP A 357 -3.81 -2.36 -2.89
C TRP A 357 -5.10 -1.98 -3.62
N ASN A 358 -5.26 -2.44 -4.86
CA ASN A 358 -6.45 -2.25 -5.68
C ASN A 358 -6.51 -3.30 -6.79
N ASP A 359 -7.64 -4.00 -6.92
CA ASP A 359 -7.85 -5.01 -7.96
C ASP A 359 -8.70 -4.54 -9.14
N LYS A 360 -9.14 -3.26 -9.13
CA LYS A 360 -10.13 -2.76 -10.10
C LYS A 360 -9.60 -1.60 -10.91
N VAL A 361 -9.84 -1.63 -12.22
CA VAL A 361 -9.62 -0.46 -13.09
C VAL A 361 -10.55 0.69 -12.67
N ASN A 362 -11.80 0.37 -12.28
CA ASN A 362 -12.77 1.32 -11.75
C ASN A 362 -12.88 1.11 -10.23
N ALA A 363 -11.88 1.57 -9.49
CA ALA A 363 -11.85 1.49 -8.04
C ALA A 363 -12.98 2.33 -7.41
N PRO A 364 -13.53 1.94 -6.24
CA PRO A 364 -14.42 2.81 -5.49
C PRO A 364 -13.75 4.17 -5.22
N TRP A 365 -14.46 5.27 -5.55
CA TRP A 365 -13.95 6.64 -5.49
C TRP A 365 -12.57 6.81 -6.15
N ASP A 366 -12.32 6.01 -7.21
CA ASP A 366 -11.07 5.97 -7.98
C ASP A 366 -9.81 5.70 -7.14
N SER A 367 -9.99 5.28 -5.88
CA SER A 367 -8.91 5.11 -4.89
C SER A 367 -8.04 6.36 -4.72
N LYS A 368 -8.64 7.56 -4.89
CA LYS A 368 -7.97 8.86 -4.78
C LYS A 368 -7.45 9.14 -3.35
N TYR A 369 -6.71 10.21 -3.20
CA TYR A 369 -6.39 10.78 -1.89
C TYR A 369 -7.52 11.71 -1.46
N THR A 370 -8.47 11.18 -0.68
CA THR A 370 -9.60 11.96 -0.17
C THR A 370 -9.16 12.70 1.08
N ILE A 371 -9.06 14.04 0.97
CA ILE A 371 -8.44 14.92 1.98
C ILE A 371 -9.44 15.75 2.77
N ASN A 372 -10.71 15.32 2.79
CA ASN A 372 -11.71 15.88 3.71
C ASN A 372 -11.90 15.01 4.97
N ILE A 373 -11.25 13.83 5.06
CA ILE A 373 -11.17 12.96 6.25
C ILE A 373 -10.25 11.73 6.05
N ASN A 374 -10.32 11.02 4.91
CA ASN A 374 -9.73 9.69 4.79
C ASN A 374 -8.20 9.70 4.84
N ALA A 375 -7.56 10.62 4.12
CA ALA A 375 -6.10 10.77 4.16
C ALA A 375 -5.62 11.13 5.58
N GLU A 376 -6.32 12.02 6.26
CA GLU A 376 -6.04 12.38 7.65
C GLU A 376 -6.15 11.16 8.57
N MET A 377 -7.24 10.37 8.46
CA MET A 377 -7.45 9.17 9.26
C MET A 377 -6.40 8.09 9.01
N ASN A 378 -5.93 7.92 7.77
CA ASN A 378 -4.87 6.97 7.44
C ASN A 378 -3.60 7.25 8.26
N TYR A 379 -3.32 8.51 8.59
CA TYR A 379 -2.10 8.93 9.27
C TYR A 379 -2.27 9.24 10.77
N TRP A 380 -3.48 9.26 11.32
CA TRP A 380 -3.66 9.45 12.76
C TRP A 380 -2.94 8.41 13.63
N PRO A 381 -2.87 7.12 13.24
CA PRO A 381 -2.13 6.14 14.05
C PRO A 381 -0.61 6.24 13.92
N ALA A 382 -0.05 7.02 12.98
CA ALA A 382 1.38 7.06 12.72
C ALA A 382 2.19 7.45 13.96
N LEU A 383 1.83 8.56 14.61
CA LEU A 383 2.58 9.10 15.75
C LEU A 383 2.37 8.27 17.02
N VAL A 384 1.14 7.95 17.37
CA VAL A 384 0.82 7.11 18.53
C VAL A 384 1.30 5.67 18.36
N GLY A 385 1.41 5.20 17.12
CA GLY A 385 1.98 3.90 16.74
C GLY A 385 3.50 3.88 16.62
N ASN A 386 4.21 4.98 16.95
CA ASN A 386 5.67 5.14 16.82
C ASN A 386 6.18 4.85 15.40
N LEU A 387 5.50 5.43 14.39
CA LEU A 387 5.76 5.30 12.97
C LEU A 387 5.82 6.69 12.29
N ALA A 388 6.44 7.67 12.95
CA ALA A 388 6.47 9.06 12.51
C ALA A 388 6.98 9.24 11.07
N GLU A 389 7.96 8.43 10.65
CA GLU A 389 8.53 8.47 9.31
C GLU A 389 7.53 8.11 8.19
N THR A 390 6.47 7.36 8.50
CA THR A 390 5.43 7.01 7.53
C THR A 390 4.59 8.21 7.10
N GLN A 391 4.68 9.35 7.82
CA GLN A 391 4.03 10.60 7.42
C GLN A 391 4.79 11.38 6.34
N LEU A 392 6.06 11.07 6.08
CA LEU A 392 6.86 11.83 5.13
C LEU A 392 6.28 11.85 3.71
N PRO A 393 5.75 10.75 3.14
CA PRO A 393 5.06 10.81 1.84
C PRO A 393 3.86 11.77 1.83
N LEU A 394 3.09 11.82 2.92
CA LEU A 394 2.00 12.78 3.07
C LEU A 394 2.53 14.23 3.04
N PHE A 395 3.62 14.52 3.75
CA PHE A 395 4.19 15.87 3.79
C PHE A 395 4.74 16.30 2.42
N GLU A 396 5.33 15.37 1.66
CA GLU A 396 5.75 15.63 0.28
C GLU A 396 4.55 15.94 -0.62
N MET A 397 3.46 15.20 -0.51
CA MET A 397 2.22 15.50 -1.22
C MET A 397 1.68 16.89 -0.85
N VAL A 398 1.66 17.24 0.43
CA VAL A 398 1.19 18.56 0.90
C VAL A 398 2.10 19.68 0.38
N ARG A 399 3.41 19.44 0.31
CA ARG A 399 4.36 20.38 -0.30
C ARG A 399 4.12 20.57 -1.80
N ASP A 400 3.80 19.51 -2.53
CA ASP A 400 3.45 19.61 -3.93
C ASP A 400 2.10 20.33 -4.11
N LEU A 401 1.09 19.98 -3.31
CA LEU A 401 -0.20 20.68 -3.28
C LEU A 401 -0.08 22.16 -2.94
N SER A 402 0.91 22.56 -2.14
CA SER A 402 1.14 23.99 -1.87
C SER A 402 1.54 24.78 -3.11
N LYS A 403 2.14 24.13 -4.11
CA LYS A 403 2.50 24.74 -5.41
C LYS A 403 1.28 24.79 -6.34
N THR A 404 0.63 23.65 -6.58
CA THR A 404 -0.58 23.59 -7.43
C THR A 404 -1.73 24.37 -6.84
N GLY A 405 -1.91 24.30 -5.51
CA GLY A 405 -2.94 25.00 -4.77
C GLY A 405 -2.75 26.53 -4.71
N ALA A 406 -1.52 27.03 -4.87
CA ALA A 406 -1.28 28.46 -5.02
C ALA A 406 -1.87 28.99 -6.35
N GLU A 407 -1.77 28.20 -7.41
CA GLU A 407 -2.44 28.51 -8.68
C GLU A 407 -3.96 28.51 -8.51
N THR A 408 -4.51 27.50 -7.82
CA THR A 408 -5.95 27.41 -7.52
C THR A 408 -6.43 28.60 -6.69
N ALA A 409 -5.71 28.97 -5.63
CA ALA A 409 -6.03 30.11 -4.77
C ALA A 409 -6.11 31.43 -5.58
N ARG A 410 -5.13 31.65 -6.45
CA ARG A 410 -5.04 32.85 -7.27
C ARG A 410 -6.14 32.87 -8.35
N THR A 411 -6.30 31.77 -9.08
CA THR A 411 -7.19 31.69 -10.25
C THR A 411 -8.65 31.66 -9.84
N MET A 412 -9.00 30.80 -8.89
CA MET A 412 -10.40 30.56 -8.51
C MET A 412 -10.93 31.55 -7.47
N TYR A 413 -10.07 32.11 -6.61
CA TYR A 413 -10.49 32.91 -5.47
C TYR A 413 -9.87 34.31 -5.45
N GLY A 414 -8.79 34.56 -6.20
CA GLY A 414 -8.03 35.80 -6.15
C GLY A 414 -7.27 36.01 -4.83
N CYS A 415 -7.00 34.92 -4.11
CA CYS A 415 -6.34 34.92 -2.82
C CYS A 415 -4.85 34.59 -2.94
N ASN A 416 -4.06 35.05 -1.95
CA ASN A 416 -2.69 34.60 -1.74
C ASN A 416 -2.69 33.23 -1.00
N GLY A 417 -1.48 32.67 -0.79
CA GLY A 417 -1.33 31.37 -0.16
C GLY A 417 -1.71 30.23 -1.10
N TRP A 418 -2.27 29.15 -0.55
CA TRP A 418 -2.68 27.98 -1.34
C TRP A 418 -3.89 27.27 -0.73
N VAL A 419 -4.65 26.60 -1.58
CA VAL A 419 -5.86 25.85 -1.23
C VAL A 419 -5.85 24.48 -1.90
N ALA A 420 -6.38 23.48 -1.21
CA ALA A 420 -6.78 22.21 -1.80
C ALA A 420 -8.16 21.84 -1.24
N HIS A 421 -8.98 21.22 -2.08
CA HIS A 421 -10.34 20.83 -1.75
C HIS A 421 -10.41 19.38 -1.23
N HIS A 422 -11.54 18.70 -1.38
CA HIS A 422 -11.79 17.42 -0.70
C HIS A 422 -11.03 16.23 -1.26
N ASN A 423 -10.49 16.31 -2.47
CA ASN A 423 -9.75 15.21 -3.13
C ASN A 423 -8.54 15.73 -3.90
N THR A 424 -7.56 14.88 -4.04
CA THR A 424 -6.44 14.99 -4.98
C THR A 424 -6.04 13.61 -5.49
N ASP A 425 -5.17 13.58 -6.49
CA ASP A 425 -4.63 12.37 -7.11
C ASP A 425 -3.11 12.42 -7.26
N LEU A 426 -2.53 11.52 -8.06
CA LEU A 426 -1.10 11.51 -8.34
C LEU A 426 -0.62 12.83 -8.97
N TRP A 427 -1.47 13.50 -9.73
CA TRP A 427 -1.17 14.73 -10.46
C TRP A 427 -1.30 16.01 -9.61
N ARG A 428 -1.67 15.85 -8.32
CA ARG A 428 -1.76 16.94 -7.34
C ARG A 428 -2.78 18.04 -7.73
N VAL A 429 -3.90 17.64 -8.33
CA VAL A 429 -4.99 18.60 -8.55
C VAL A 429 -5.52 19.11 -7.21
N SER A 430 -5.92 20.37 -7.17
CA SER A 430 -6.30 21.04 -5.93
C SER A 430 -7.63 21.80 -6.04
N GLY A 431 -8.19 21.95 -7.24
CA GLY A 431 -9.53 22.49 -7.47
C GLY A 431 -10.64 21.56 -6.98
N PRO A 432 -11.87 22.06 -6.78
CA PRO A 432 -13.01 21.25 -6.35
C PRO A 432 -13.46 20.29 -7.46
N ILE A 433 -13.84 19.07 -7.08
CA ILE A 433 -14.35 18.01 -7.97
C ILE A 433 -15.62 17.39 -7.38
N ASP A 434 -16.31 16.53 -8.14
CA ASP A 434 -17.44 15.68 -7.71
C ASP A 434 -18.71 16.44 -7.29
N GLY A 435 -18.88 17.74 -7.65
CA GLY A 435 -20.07 18.55 -7.34
C GLY A 435 -19.96 19.34 -6.03
N THR A 436 -20.84 20.32 -5.87
CA THR A 436 -20.80 21.29 -4.77
C THR A 436 -20.86 20.64 -3.40
N THR A 437 -21.71 19.63 -3.22
CA THR A 437 -21.95 18.98 -1.91
C THR A 437 -20.69 18.36 -1.32
N TRP A 438 -19.81 17.81 -2.15
CA TRP A 438 -18.59 17.15 -1.75
C TRP A 438 -17.36 18.03 -2.02
N GLY A 439 -17.36 18.65 -3.20
CA GLY A 439 -16.19 19.30 -3.78
C GLY A 439 -15.75 20.56 -3.09
N MET A 440 -16.69 21.39 -2.68
CA MET A 440 -16.39 22.70 -2.05
C MET A 440 -15.94 22.55 -0.61
N PHE A 441 -14.65 22.22 -0.43
CA PHE A 441 -14.02 22.03 0.86
C PHE A 441 -12.68 22.80 0.95
N PRO A 442 -12.72 24.15 0.98
CA PRO A 442 -11.50 24.98 0.89
C PRO A 442 -10.58 24.86 2.11
N THR A 443 -10.95 24.08 3.11
CA THR A 443 -10.16 23.81 4.31
C THR A 443 -9.28 22.56 4.21
N GLY A 444 -9.41 21.75 3.15
CA GLY A 444 -8.70 20.46 3.02
C GLY A 444 -7.19 20.61 3.11
N GLY A 445 -6.60 21.53 2.34
CA GLY A 445 -5.17 21.79 2.40
C GLY A 445 -4.69 22.25 3.78
N ALA A 446 -5.44 23.14 4.42
CA ALA A 446 -5.11 23.62 5.76
C ALA A 446 -5.18 22.49 6.81
N TRP A 447 -6.17 21.60 6.70
CA TRP A 447 -6.30 20.44 7.60
C TRP A 447 -5.11 19.48 7.47
N LEU A 448 -4.69 19.17 6.26
CA LEU A 448 -3.49 18.36 6.04
C LEU A 448 -2.23 18.92 6.72
N THR A 449 -2.08 20.26 6.77
CA THR A 449 -0.91 20.88 7.43
C THR A 449 -0.87 20.64 8.94
N THR A 450 -2.00 20.33 9.57
CA THR A 450 -2.03 20.01 11.01
C THR A 450 -1.20 18.77 11.36
N HIS A 451 -1.03 17.82 10.41
CA HIS A 451 -0.18 16.64 10.61
C HIS A 451 1.30 17.03 10.77
N ILE A 452 1.77 18.08 10.09
CA ILE A 452 3.15 18.60 10.22
C ILE A 452 3.35 19.15 11.63
N TRP A 453 2.37 19.90 12.14
CA TRP A 453 2.41 20.43 13.50
C TRP A 453 2.37 19.31 14.55
N GLN A 454 1.48 18.32 14.39
CA GLN A 454 1.39 17.17 15.27
C GLN A 454 2.69 16.36 15.28
N HIS A 455 3.31 16.17 14.11
CA HIS A 455 4.61 15.51 14.01
C HIS A 455 5.66 16.22 14.89
N TYR A 456 5.74 17.55 14.81
CA TYR A 456 6.64 18.32 15.66
C TYR A 456 6.31 18.14 17.15
N LEU A 457 5.04 18.16 17.54
CA LEU A 457 4.65 17.98 18.94
C LEU A 457 5.07 16.62 19.51
N PHE A 458 5.04 15.56 18.69
CA PHE A 458 5.43 14.21 19.12
C PHE A 458 6.94 13.98 19.08
N THR A 459 7.64 14.53 18.09
CA THR A 459 9.05 14.22 17.83
C THR A 459 10.01 15.28 18.32
N GLY A 460 9.54 16.53 18.48
CA GLY A 460 10.40 17.70 18.74
C GLY A 460 11.29 18.09 17.55
N ASP A 461 11.05 17.54 16.35
CA ASP A 461 11.87 17.79 15.15
C ASP A 461 11.65 19.21 14.59
N LYS A 462 12.49 20.14 15.06
CA LYS A 462 12.49 21.53 14.60
C LYS A 462 13.00 21.68 13.18
N GLN A 463 13.86 20.78 12.71
CA GLN A 463 14.39 20.84 11.36
C GLN A 463 13.29 20.53 10.34
N LEU A 464 12.52 19.48 10.56
CA LEU A 464 11.37 19.16 9.75
C LEU A 464 10.32 20.29 9.80
N LEU A 465 9.98 20.79 10.98
CA LEU A 465 9.04 21.91 11.12
C LEU A 465 9.49 23.12 10.30
N HIS A 466 10.77 23.48 10.35
CA HIS A 466 11.33 24.59 9.57
C HIS A 466 11.22 24.32 8.05
N GLN A 467 11.47 23.09 7.62
CA GLN A 467 11.38 22.68 6.21
C GLN A 467 9.96 22.87 5.63
N TYR A 468 8.91 22.68 6.44
CA TYR A 468 7.51 22.78 6.00
C TYR A 468 6.79 24.02 6.52
N TYR A 469 7.49 24.95 7.20
CA TYR A 469 6.88 26.15 7.79
C TYR A 469 6.15 27.01 6.75
N ASP A 470 6.75 27.26 5.59
CA ASP A 470 6.14 28.08 4.54
C ASP A 470 4.90 27.41 3.91
N VAL A 471 4.87 26.08 3.88
CA VAL A 471 3.68 25.31 3.45
C VAL A 471 2.50 25.55 4.41
N MET A 472 2.75 25.44 5.73
CA MET A 472 1.74 25.72 6.76
C MET A 472 1.28 27.18 6.73
N LYS A 473 2.24 28.12 6.66
CA LYS A 473 1.96 29.55 6.56
C LYS A 473 1.13 29.88 5.34
N GLY A 474 1.45 29.30 4.18
CA GLY A 474 0.70 29.55 2.94
C GLY A 474 -0.78 29.10 3.03
N ALA A 475 -1.07 27.97 3.68
CA ALA A 475 -2.44 27.55 3.93
C ALA A 475 -3.20 28.53 4.84
N ALA A 476 -2.54 29.04 5.90
CA ALA A 476 -3.13 30.04 6.78
C ALA A 476 -3.36 31.39 6.06
N VAL A 477 -2.44 31.82 5.21
CA VAL A 477 -2.58 33.06 4.41
C VAL A 477 -3.79 32.96 3.49
N PHE A 478 -4.02 31.79 2.84
CA PHE A 478 -5.21 31.61 2.01
C PHE A 478 -6.49 31.80 2.82
N LEU A 479 -6.61 31.18 3.99
CA LEU A 479 -7.82 31.31 4.81
C LEU A 479 -8.06 32.76 5.27
N LEU A 480 -7.00 33.51 5.59
CA LEU A 480 -7.12 34.92 5.97
C LEU A 480 -7.59 35.81 4.81
N ASP A 481 -7.10 35.55 3.59
CA ASP A 481 -7.53 36.31 2.41
C ASP A 481 -8.93 35.89 1.93
N TYR A 482 -9.30 34.62 2.17
CA TYR A 482 -10.59 34.08 1.73
C TYR A 482 -11.75 34.52 2.61
N MET A 483 -11.57 34.73 3.93
CA MET A 483 -12.59 35.20 4.86
C MET A 483 -12.92 36.69 4.67
#